data_417093af0bbfebe449ab0092d734c01d
#
_entry.id   417093af0bbfebe449ab0092d734c01d
#
_cell.length_a   1.000
_cell.length_b   1.000
_cell.length_c   1.000
_cell.angle_alpha   90.00
_cell.angle_beta   90.00
_cell.angle_gamma   90.00
#
_symmetry.space_group_name_H-M   'P 1'
#
loop_
_entity.id
_entity.type
_entity.pdbx_description
1 polymer ?
#
loop_
_entity_poly.entity_id
_entity_poly.type
_entity_poly.pdbx_seq_one_letter_code
_entity_poly.pdbx_strand_id
1 'polypeptide(L)'
;MTWAFVPSIVLLLLWAGPLVAQTERAPETQPRRRPIPACAMCHLQATTQPATSMAHGLETVEECKVLSAHPLLTVTAGKYSYRIARHGDESEYSVSDGVQTLAVPIRWAMGASTAIGQTYILEKDGELYESRVSYFNEIGGLDVTLGAQGVAPTGLIDAAGRRMTLEDKLQCFGCHATKATEGRQVTLDKMTPGVQCERCHGPADKHLASVTRGDPNPVKMKHLTRMSAEETSEFCGQCHRTWEDVIAQGRFDINDIRFQPYRLTGSKCYDVDDPRISCLACHDPHHELDSNTLDYDTKCQACHGRGQPKALLCKVSKNHCASCHMPRLELPGGHHKFTDYRIRIVRANEPFPG
;
A
#
# COMPACT_ATOMS: atom_id res chain seq x y z
N MET A 1 -38.17 64.15 66.05
CA MET A 1 -37.59 62.81 65.87
C MET A 1 -37.97 62.30 64.48
N THR A 2 -37.12 62.52 63.48
CA THR A 2 -37.36 62.13 62.08
C THR A 2 -36.21 61.23 61.64
N TRP A 3 -36.55 60.01 61.35
CA TRP A 3 -35.59 59.00 60.86
C TRP A 3 -35.56 59.10 59.33
N ALA A 4 -34.39 59.39 58.78
CA ALA A 4 -34.13 59.33 57.33
C ALA A 4 -33.72 57.95 56.91
N PHE A 5 -34.43 57.36 55.91
CA PHE A 5 -34.07 56.13 55.22
C PHE A 5 -33.07 56.46 54.13
N VAL A 6 -31.91 55.76 54.12
CA VAL A 6 -30.95 55.76 53.04
C VAL A 6 -31.15 54.49 52.23
N PRO A 7 -31.39 54.51 50.91
CA PRO A 7 -31.47 53.31 50.11
C PRO A 7 -30.07 52.85 49.70
N SER A 8 -29.70 51.59 50.03
CA SER A 8 -28.50 50.93 49.55
C SER A 8 -28.69 50.53 48.10
N ILE A 9 -27.88 51.11 47.20
CA ILE A 9 -27.79 50.70 45.80
C ILE A 9 -26.84 49.51 45.76
N VAL A 10 -27.34 48.29 45.41
CA VAL A 10 -26.56 47.09 45.11
C VAL A 10 -26.13 47.16 43.65
N LEU A 11 -24.85 47.40 43.41
CA LEU A 11 -24.25 47.40 42.09
C LEU A 11 -23.95 45.92 41.68
N LEU A 12 -24.82 45.36 40.83
CA LEU A 12 -24.56 44.05 40.17
C LEU A 12 -23.52 44.22 39.07
N LEU A 13 -22.29 43.86 39.36
CA LEU A 13 -21.22 43.70 38.35
C LEU A 13 -21.48 42.43 37.55
N LEU A 14 -22.03 42.58 36.35
CA LEU A 14 -22.10 41.50 35.35
C LEU A 14 -20.68 41.23 34.82
N TRP A 15 -20.11 40.10 35.23
CA TRP A 15 -18.90 39.58 34.65
C TRP A 15 -19.23 38.97 33.27
N ALA A 16 -18.92 39.67 32.20
CA ALA A 16 -18.88 39.10 30.83
C ALA A 16 -17.59 38.31 30.67
N GLY A 17 -17.65 37.02 30.92
CA GLY A 17 -16.56 36.10 30.55
C GLY A 17 -16.42 36.02 29.01
N PRO A 18 -15.21 35.81 28.49
CA PRO A 18 -15.04 35.68 27.05
C PRO A 18 -15.79 34.46 26.53
N LEU A 19 -16.66 34.66 25.54
CA LEU A 19 -17.27 33.61 24.77
C LEU A 19 -16.14 32.89 24.00
N VAL A 20 -15.69 31.73 24.51
CA VAL A 20 -14.88 30.82 23.75
C VAL A 20 -15.82 30.18 22.71
N ALA A 21 -15.67 30.59 21.45
CA ALA A 21 -16.34 29.95 20.36
C ALA A 21 -15.85 28.49 20.29
N GLN A 22 -16.69 27.55 20.69
CA GLN A 22 -16.49 26.13 20.40
C GLN A 22 -16.65 25.97 18.91
N THR A 23 -15.52 25.87 18.19
CA THR A 23 -15.53 25.35 16.82
C THR A 23 -16.05 23.93 16.91
N GLU A 24 -17.29 23.71 16.46
CA GLU A 24 -17.79 22.35 16.20
C GLU A 24 -16.82 21.66 15.24
N ARG A 25 -16.08 20.67 15.76
CA ARG A 25 -15.36 19.72 14.90
C ARG A 25 -16.39 19.06 14.02
N ALA A 26 -16.18 19.13 12.70
CA ALA A 26 -16.93 18.32 11.76
C ALA A 26 -16.88 16.85 12.23
N PRO A 27 -17.97 16.09 12.10
CA PRO A 27 -18.00 14.71 12.55
C PRO A 27 -16.87 13.95 11.86
N GLU A 28 -15.92 13.51 12.66
CA GLU A 28 -14.79 12.69 12.24
C GLU A 28 -15.36 11.39 11.71
N THR A 29 -15.31 11.22 10.38
CA THR A 29 -15.74 9.98 9.74
C THR A 29 -14.76 8.90 10.17
N GLN A 30 -15.14 8.12 11.18
CA GLN A 30 -14.36 6.95 11.60
C GLN A 30 -14.17 6.04 10.39
N PRO A 31 -12.94 5.56 10.13
CA PRO A 31 -12.70 4.58 9.09
C PRO A 31 -13.55 3.35 9.37
N ARG A 32 -14.36 2.95 8.39
CA ARG A 32 -15.27 1.82 8.53
C ARG A 32 -14.45 0.54 8.72
N ARG A 33 -14.72 -0.22 9.78
CA ARG A 33 -14.23 -1.60 9.92
C ARG A 33 -14.52 -2.35 8.63
N ARG A 34 -13.56 -3.12 8.13
CA ARG A 34 -13.74 -3.98 6.95
C ARG A 34 -14.92 -4.90 7.20
N PRO A 35 -16.05 -4.78 6.51
CA PRO A 35 -17.10 -5.76 6.63
C PRO A 35 -16.54 -7.08 6.10
N ILE A 36 -16.88 -8.21 6.75
CA ILE A 36 -16.72 -9.54 6.14
C ILE A 36 -17.40 -9.43 4.78
N PRO A 37 -16.69 -9.62 3.65
CA PRO A 37 -17.28 -9.39 2.36
C PRO A 37 -18.54 -10.23 2.24
N ALA A 38 -19.66 -9.63 1.86
CA ALA A 38 -20.88 -10.36 1.53
C ALA A 38 -20.59 -11.49 0.52
N CYS A 39 -19.51 -11.34 -0.25
CA CYS A 39 -18.93 -12.32 -1.15
C CYS A 39 -18.59 -13.66 -0.49
N ALA A 40 -18.13 -13.67 0.78
CA ALA A 40 -17.73 -14.89 1.48
C ALA A 40 -18.90 -15.87 1.75
N MET A 41 -20.12 -15.41 1.63
CA MET A 41 -21.31 -16.28 1.72
C MET A 41 -21.43 -17.23 0.53
N CYS A 42 -20.84 -16.92 -0.61
CA CYS A 42 -20.98 -17.67 -1.86
C CYS A 42 -19.64 -18.01 -2.53
N HIS A 43 -18.57 -17.24 -2.28
CA HIS A 43 -17.29 -17.37 -2.97
C HIS A 43 -16.18 -17.76 -1.99
N LEU A 44 -15.55 -18.93 -2.21
CA LEU A 44 -14.45 -19.42 -1.38
C LEU A 44 -13.24 -18.48 -1.38
N GLN A 45 -12.96 -17.84 -2.50
CA GLN A 45 -11.86 -16.88 -2.66
C GLN A 45 -11.99 -15.69 -1.68
N ALA A 46 -13.20 -15.37 -1.28
CA ALA A 46 -13.45 -14.31 -0.30
C ALA A 46 -13.09 -14.71 1.14
N THR A 47 -12.70 -15.95 1.39
CA THR A 47 -12.18 -16.41 2.68
C THR A 47 -10.66 -16.27 2.79
N THR A 48 -9.94 -16.23 1.68
CA THR A 48 -8.47 -16.19 1.63
C THR A 48 -7.93 -14.80 1.22
N GLN A 49 -8.54 -14.17 0.21
CA GLN A 49 -8.09 -12.88 -0.31
C GLN A 49 -7.97 -11.77 0.75
N PRO A 50 -8.89 -11.62 1.73
CA PRO A 50 -8.76 -10.59 2.77
C PRO A 50 -7.52 -10.74 3.68
N ALA A 51 -6.86 -11.88 3.67
CA ALA A 51 -5.64 -12.12 4.44
C ALA A 51 -4.36 -11.83 3.64
N THR A 52 -4.47 -11.51 2.34
CA THR A 52 -3.30 -11.26 1.48
C THR A 52 -2.64 -9.92 1.76
N SER A 53 -1.35 -9.81 1.42
CA SER A 53 -0.60 -8.55 1.48
C SER A 53 -1.25 -7.44 0.63
N MET A 54 -1.89 -7.76 -0.49
CA MET A 54 -2.64 -6.79 -1.30
C MET A 54 -3.85 -6.24 -0.54
N ALA A 55 -4.60 -7.09 0.16
CA ALA A 55 -5.74 -6.66 0.97
C ALA A 55 -5.32 -5.75 2.15
N HIS A 56 -4.07 -5.87 2.58
CA HIS A 56 -3.44 -5.06 3.63
C HIS A 56 -2.54 -3.95 3.07
N GLY A 57 -2.63 -3.63 1.78
CA GLY A 57 -1.82 -2.59 1.14
C GLY A 57 -2.02 -1.19 1.72
N LEU A 58 -3.16 -0.93 2.33
CA LEU A 58 -3.47 0.22 3.18
C LEU A 58 -4.25 -0.28 4.40
N GLU A 59 -3.84 0.14 5.58
CA GLU A 59 -4.50 -0.20 6.85
C GLU A 59 -4.89 1.06 7.61
N THR A 60 -5.99 0.99 8.36
CA THR A 60 -6.27 1.99 9.39
C THR A 60 -5.29 1.83 10.54
N VAL A 61 -5.10 2.86 11.34
CA VAL A 61 -4.22 2.80 12.51
C VAL A 61 -4.71 1.74 13.51
N GLU A 62 -6.03 1.64 13.70
CA GLU A 62 -6.66 0.65 14.58
C GLU A 62 -6.29 -0.79 14.18
N GLU A 63 -6.36 -1.11 12.86
CA GLU A 63 -6.12 -2.45 12.31
C GLU A 63 -4.64 -2.77 12.07
N CYS A 64 -3.76 -1.77 12.14
CA CYS A 64 -2.35 -1.91 11.81
C CYS A 64 -1.61 -2.80 12.81
N LYS A 65 -1.23 -3.99 12.35
CA LYS A 65 -0.54 -4.98 13.16
C LYS A 65 0.86 -4.53 13.60
N VAL A 66 1.59 -3.80 12.75
CA VAL A 66 2.92 -3.27 13.10
C VAL A 66 2.79 -2.30 14.28
N LEU A 67 1.88 -1.32 14.18
CA LEU A 67 1.70 -0.34 15.25
C LEU A 67 1.17 -0.97 16.55
N SER A 68 0.40 -2.05 16.43
CA SER A 68 -0.08 -2.81 17.62
C SER A 68 1.03 -3.63 18.25
N ALA A 69 1.88 -4.27 17.44
CA ALA A 69 2.99 -5.09 17.93
C ALA A 69 4.17 -4.24 18.44
N HIS A 70 4.30 -3.01 17.96
CA HIS A 70 5.38 -2.08 18.29
C HIS A 70 4.80 -0.77 18.83
N PRO A 71 4.34 -0.73 20.10
CA PRO A 71 3.70 0.47 20.67
C PRO A 71 4.63 1.68 20.78
N LEU A 72 5.93 1.46 20.64
CA LEU A 72 6.95 2.50 20.59
C LEU A 72 8.04 2.11 19.60
N LEU A 73 8.21 2.95 18.58
CA LEU A 73 9.28 2.86 17.59
C LEU A 73 10.08 4.16 17.62
N THR A 74 11.40 4.08 17.51
CA THR A 74 12.28 5.25 17.47
C THR A 74 13.42 5.05 16.50
N VAL A 75 13.87 6.15 15.88
CA VAL A 75 15.10 6.19 15.06
C VAL A 75 15.66 7.61 15.04
N THR A 76 16.96 7.71 14.85
CA THR A 76 17.62 9.01 14.58
C THR A 76 18.18 9.01 13.16
N ALA A 77 17.82 10.01 12.37
CA ALA A 77 18.32 10.20 11.02
C ALA A 77 18.81 11.64 10.83
N GLY A 78 20.11 11.78 10.60
CA GLY A 78 20.78 13.09 10.59
C GLY A 78 20.67 13.76 11.97
N LYS A 79 20.18 15.01 12.00
CA LYS A 79 20.00 15.78 13.23
C LYS A 79 18.61 15.58 13.87
N TYR A 80 17.75 14.78 13.27
CA TYR A 80 16.37 14.59 13.71
C TYR A 80 16.19 13.25 14.41
N SER A 81 15.42 13.25 15.50
CA SER A 81 14.96 12.07 16.20
C SER A 81 13.48 11.84 15.91
N TYR A 82 13.10 10.64 15.55
CA TYR A 82 11.76 10.23 15.18
C TYR A 82 11.21 9.26 16.22
N ARG A 83 9.93 9.41 16.52
CA ARG A 83 9.23 8.55 17.44
C ARG A 83 7.81 8.29 16.91
N ILE A 84 7.40 7.03 16.91
CA ILE A 84 6.02 6.63 16.71
C ILE A 84 5.55 6.00 18.02
N ALA A 85 4.47 6.52 18.59
CA ALA A 85 3.90 6.02 19.83
C ALA A 85 2.42 5.69 19.66
N ARG A 86 2.02 4.50 20.09
CA ARG A 86 0.63 4.07 20.08
C ARG A 86 -0.05 4.38 21.43
N HIS A 87 -1.27 4.90 21.34
CA HIS A 87 -2.13 5.24 22.48
C HIS A 87 -3.53 4.66 22.22
N GLY A 88 -3.80 3.46 22.72
CA GLY A 88 -5.03 2.73 22.40
C GLY A 88 -5.10 2.38 20.92
N ASP A 89 -6.12 2.85 20.23
CA ASP A 89 -6.34 2.65 18.79
C ASP A 89 -5.74 3.74 17.91
N GLU A 90 -5.13 4.76 18.51
CA GLU A 90 -4.47 5.87 17.81
C GLU A 90 -2.95 5.71 17.85
N SER A 91 -2.27 6.37 16.91
CA SER A 91 -0.80 6.45 16.90
C SER A 91 -0.36 7.84 16.49
N GLU A 92 0.65 8.33 17.18
CA GLU A 92 1.26 9.63 16.95
C GLU A 92 2.68 9.45 16.39
N TYR A 93 2.97 10.22 15.34
CA TYR A 93 4.29 10.37 14.77
C TYR A 93 4.89 11.69 15.24
N SER A 94 6.07 11.66 15.83
CA SER A 94 6.74 12.87 16.26
C SER A 94 8.17 12.94 15.73
N VAL A 95 8.62 14.15 15.44
CA VAL A 95 9.98 14.47 15.02
C VAL A 95 10.52 15.63 15.84
N SER A 96 11.77 15.51 16.30
CA SER A 96 12.46 16.52 17.10
C SER A 96 13.84 16.84 16.51
N ASP A 97 14.22 18.12 16.54
CA ASP A 97 15.57 18.59 16.23
C ASP A 97 16.45 18.80 17.48
N GLY A 98 15.95 18.37 18.64
CA GLY A 98 16.59 18.54 19.95
C GLY A 98 16.18 19.84 20.67
N VAL A 99 15.55 20.80 19.99
CA VAL A 99 15.07 22.06 20.55
C VAL A 99 13.55 22.11 20.53
N GLN A 100 12.96 21.72 19.41
CA GLN A 100 11.52 21.69 19.20
C GLN A 100 11.08 20.27 18.78
N THR A 101 9.81 19.99 19.02
CA THR A 101 9.19 18.73 18.61
C THR A 101 7.89 19.05 17.89
N LEU A 102 7.69 18.43 16.73
CA LEU A 102 6.44 18.40 15.99
C LEU A 102 5.81 17.02 16.16
N ALA A 103 4.59 16.96 16.64
CA ALA A 103 3.78 15.74 16.74
C ALA A 103 2.60 15.82 15.77
N VAL A 104 2.33 14.72 15.06
CA VAL A 104 1.30 14.64 14.02
C VAL A 104 0.61 13.27 14.11
N PRO A 105 -0.74 13.21 14.07
CA PRO A 105 -1.42 11.92 14.06
C PRO A 105 -1.13 11.13 12.79
N ILE A 106 -0.98 9.82 12.93
CA ILE A 106 -0.96 8.90 11.81
C ILE A 106 -2.40 8.63 11.40
N ARG A 107 -2.70 8.77 10.11
CA ARG A 107 -4.03 8.51 9.56
C ARG A 107 -4.16 7.11 8.99
N TRP A 108 -3.15 6.65 8.24
CA TRP A 108 -3.07 5.31 7.66
C TRP A 108 -1.64 4.78 7.67
N ALA A 109 -1.54 3.45 7.65
CA ALA A 109 -0.32 2.73 7.38
C ALA A 109 -0.39 2.15 5.96
N MET A 110 0.55 2.51 5.09
CA MET A 110 0.59 2.14 3.69
C MET A 110 1.72 1.14 3.44
N GLY A 111 1.42 0.06 2.73
CA GLY A 111 2.32 -1.05 2.48
C GLY A 111 1.98 -2.27 3.32
N ALA A 112 2.28 -3.46 2.77
CA ALA A 112 1.97 -4.71 3.43
C ALA A 112 2.96 -4.98 4.57
N SER A 113 2.48 -4.96 5.80
CA SER A 113 3.26 -5.24 7.01
C SER A 113 3.95 -6.62 7.00
N THR A 114 3.36 -7.58 6.28
CA THR A 114 3.87 -8.94 6.19
C THR A 114 4.93 -9.12 5.09
N ALA A 115 5.03 -8.19 4.13
CA ALA A 115 5.98 -8.28 3.03
C ALA A 115 7.26 -7.47 3.29
N ILE A 116 7.23 -6.17 3.08
CA ILE A 116 8.43 -5.32 3.09
C ILE A 116 8.47 -4.44 4.33
N GLY A 117 7.37 -3.77 4.61
CA GLY A 117 7.24 -2.78 5.68
C GLY A 117 6.09 -1.81 5.41
N GLN A 118 6.07 -0.72 6.16
CA GLN A 118 5.00 0.28 6.09
C GLN A 118 5.54 1.70 6.16
N THR A 119 5.01 2.55 5.27
CA THR A 119 5.13 4.01 5.32
C THR A 119 3.83 4.58 5.91
N TYR A 120 3.93 5.65 6.66
CA TYR A 120 2.76 6.22 7.34
C TYR A 120 2.26 7.46 6.62
N ILE A 121 0.94 7.60 6.53
CA ILE A 121 0.29 8.80 6.04
C ILE A 121 -0.14 9.62 7.24
N LEU A 122 0.43 10.81 7.34
CA LEU A 122 0.18 11.77 8.43
C LEU A 122 -0.86 12.77 7.96
N GLU A 123 -1.67 13.28 8.89
CA GLU A 123 -2.61 14.35 8.60
C GLU A 123 -2.35 15.57 9.50
N LYS A 124 -2.09 16.71 8.87
CA LYS A 124 -1.87 17.99 9.57
C LYS A 124 -2.56 19.13 8.82
N ASP A 125 -3.39 19.89 9.54
CA ASP A 125 -4.12 21.06 9.01
C ASP A 125 -4.93 20.73 7.73
N GLY A 126 -5.52 19.52 7.66
CA GLY A 126 -6.30 19.05 6.51
C GLY A 126 -5.44 18.58 5.31
N GLU A 127 -4.11 18.59 5.44
CA GLU A 127 -3.20 18.13 4.41
C GLU A 127 -2.56 16.79 4.79
N LEU A 128 -2.30 15.95 3.78
CA LEU A 128 -1.66 14.65 3.95
C LEU A 128 -0.17 14.73 3.64
N TYR A 129 0.60 14.00 4.43
CA TYR A 129 2.04 13.89 4.31
C TYR A 129 2.46 12.43 4.28
N GLU A 130 3.33 12.05 3.37
CA GLU A 130 4.05 10.78 3.41
C GLU A 130 5.18 10.88 4.43
N SER A 131 5.19 10.03 5.44
CA SER A 131 6.17 10.08 6.52
C SER A 131 7.61 9.91 6.01
N ARG A 132 8.54 10.63 6.62
CA ARG A 132 9.96 10.56 6.25
C ARG A 132 10.63 9.27 6.69
N VAL A 133 10.12 8.60 7.72
CA VAL A 133 10.61 7.30 8.14
C VAL A 133 9.51 6.26 8.00
N SER A 134 9.92 5.05 7.62
CA SER A 134 9.08 3.88 7.42
C SER A 134 9.54 2.74 8.33
N TYR A 135 8.64 1.84 8.66
CA TYR A 135 8.98 0.58 9.30
C TYR A 135 9.41 -0.44 8.24
N PHE A 136 10.48 -1.16 8.49
CA PHE A 136 10.99 -2.23 7.64
C PHE A 136 11.07 -3.55 8.40
N ASN A 137 10.48 -4.60 7.85
CA ASN A 137 10.40 -5.91 8.48
C ASN A 137 11.78 -6.55 8.73
N GLU A 138 12.70 -6.44 7.76
CA GLU A 138 14.01 -7.09 7.86
C GLU A 138 14.88 -6.53 8.99
N ILE A 139 14.70 -5.26 9.34
CA ILE A 139 15.41 -4.64 10.47
C ILE A 139 14.56 -4.56 11.75
N GLY A 140 13.27 -4.90 11.66
CA GLY A 140 12.32 -4.83 12.79
C GLY A 140 12.19 -3.42 13.38
N GLY A 141 12.37 -2.36 12.58
CA GLY A 141 12.47 -1.00 13.04
C GLY A 141 12.25 0.06 11.97
N LEU A 142 12.47 1.32 12.35
CA LEU A 142 12.35 2.46 11.46
C LEU A 142 13.66 2.77 10.74
N ASP A 143 13.55 3.19 9.49
CA ASP A 143 14.60 3.87 8.75
C ASP A 143 13.99 4.88 7.76
N VAL A 144 14.82 5.66 7.08
CA VAL A 144 14.39 6.67 6.12
C VAL A 144 13.58 6.02 5.00
N THR A 145 12.40 6.56 4.73
CA THR A 145 11.49 6.09 3.67
C THR A 145 12.21 6.02 2.33
N LEU A 146 12.00 4.93 1.60
CA LEU A 146 12.60 4.73 0.27
C LEU A 146 12.20 5.88 -0.67
N GLY A 147 13.19 6.54 -1.25
CA GLY A 147 13.02 7.73 -2.07
C GLY A 147 13.18 9.07 -1.30
N ALA A 148 13.20 9.05 0.04
CA ALA A 148 13.51 10.22 0.86
C ALA A 148 15.01 10.31 1.24
N GLN A 149 15.82 9.31 0.86
CA GLN A 149 17.26 9.32 1.07
C GLN A 149 17.92 10.42 0.24
N GLY A 150 19.03 10.97 0.75
CA GLY A 150 19.82 11.97 0.03
C GLY A 150 19.25 13.39 0.06
N VAL A 151 18.07 13.62 0.60
CA VAL A 151 17.48 14.96 0.76
C VAL A 151 17.49 15.33 2.24
N ALA A 152 18.23 16.37 2.61
CA ALA A 152 18.26 16.89 3.98
C ALA A 152 17.03 17.77 4.24
N PRO A 153 16.24 17.53 5.31
CA PRO A 153 15.12 18.38 5.65
C PRO A 153 15.57 19.79 6.07
N THR A 154 14.77 20.79 5.67
CA THR A 154 15.00 22.20 5.95
C THR A 154 14.38 22.69 7.25
N GLY A 155 13.41 21.93 7.81
CA GLY A 155 12.70 22.24 9.05
C GLY A 155 11.90 21.06 9.55
N LEU A 156 11.20 21.21 10.70
CA LEU A 156 10.46 20.11 11.34
C LEU A 156 9.34 19.53 10.48
N ILE A 157 8.60 20.36 9.75
CA ILE A 157 7.52 19.86 8.89
C ILE A 157 8.06 19.02 7.72
N ASP A 158 9.14 19.46 7.12
CA ASP A 158 9.85 18.76 6.05
C ASP A 158 10.53 17.48 6.58
N ALA A 159 11.03 17.54 7.83
CA ALA A 159 11.53 16.37 8.54
C ALA A 159 10.42 15.40 8.93
N ALA A 160 9.20 15.85 9.19
CA ALA A 160 8.08 14.94 9.46
C ALA A 160 7.73 14.12 8.22
N GLY A 161 7.71 14.76 7.04
CA GLY A 161 7.39 14.07 5.81
C GLY A 161 7.14 14.99 4.63
N ARG A 162 6.97 14.39 3.47
CA ARG A 162 6.70 15.08 2.21
C ARG A 162 5.20 15.32 2.07
N ARG A 163 4.79 16.59 1.87
CA ARG A 163 3.39 16.91 1.57
C ARG A 163 2.97 16.22 0.27
N MET A 164 1.84 15.53 0.31
CA MET A 164 1.31 14.79 -0.83
C MET A 164 0.58 15.74 -1.80
N THR A 165 1.01 15.76 -3.04
CA THR A 165 0.29 16.41 -4.14
C THR A 165 -0.98 15.65 -4.48
N LEU A 166 -1.83 16.21 -5.35
CA LEU A 166 -2.99 15.49 -5.87
C LEU A 166 -2.54 14.22 -6.61
N GLU A 167 -1.47 14.29 -7.40
CA GLU A 167 -0.94 13.15 -8.15
C GLU A 167 -0.42 12.05 -7.19
N ASP A 168 0.30 12.41 -6.13
CA ASP A 168 0.71 11.46 -5.09
C ASP A 168 -0.51 10.76 -4.47
N LYS A 169 -1.54 11.52 -4.11
CA LYS A 169 -2.76 10.97 -3.52
C LYS A 169 -3.48 10.00 -4.49
N LEU A 170 -3.59 10.38 -5.77
CA LEU A 170 -4.19 9.53 -6.80
C LEU A 170 -3.41 8.23 -6.99
N GLN A 171 -2.07 8.29 -7.04
CA GLN A 171 -1.22 7.11 -7.21
C GLN A 171 -1.23 6.23 -5.96
N CYS A 172 -0.98 6.79 -4.79
CA CYS A 172 -0.90 6.01 -3.55
C CYS A 172 -2.24 5.32 -3.23
N PHE A 173 -3.32 6.11 -3.11
CA PHE A 173 -4.62 5.55 -2.74
C PHE A 173 -5.28 4.76 -3.88
N GLY A 174 -5.02 5.11 -5.14
CA GLY A 174 -5.51 4.38 -6.31
C GLY A 174 -4.96 2.96 -6.40
N CYS A 175 -3.72 2.73 -5.93
CA CYS A 175 -3.08 1.41 -5.90
C CYS A 175 -3.31 0.66 -4.58
N HIS A 176 -3.35 1.37 -3.45
CA HIS A 176 -3.35 0.78 -2.12
C HIS A 176 -4.74 0.69 -1.47
N ALA A 177 -5.79 1.24 -2.11
CA ALA A 177 -7.15 1.18 -1.59
C ALA A 177 -8.18 0.87 -2.69
N THR A 178 -9.38 0.51 -2.28
CA THR A 178 -10.53 0.24 -3.15
C THR A 178 -11.49 1.41 -3.10
N LYS A 179 -11.99 1.88 -4.26
CA LYS A 179 -12.91 3.04 -4.38
C LYS A 179 -12.31 4.36 -3.86
N ALA A 180 -11.00 4.49 -3.85
CA ALA A 180 -10.32 5.69 -3.35
C ALA A 180 -10.23 6.81 -4.39
N THR A 181 -10.47 6.50 -5.66
CA THR A 181 -10.36 7.45 -6.76
C THR A 181 -11.51 7.31 -7.73
N GLU A 182 -11.98 8.44 -8.26
CA GLU A 182 -12.98 8.51 -9.33
C GLU A 182 -12.47 9.50 -10.39
N GLY A 183 -11.97 8.98 -11.52
CA GLY A 183 -11.22 9.77 -12.50
C GLY A 183 -9.99 10.42 -11.86
N ARG A 184 -9.91 11.76 -11.93
CA ARG A 184 -8.83 12.54 -11.29
C ARG A 184 -9.22 13.11 -9.92
N GLN A 185 -10.21 12.53 -9.26
CA GLN A 185 -10.63 12.94 -7.91
C GLN A 185 -10.27 11.86 -6.89
N VAL A 186 -9.88 12.28 -5.70
CA VAL A 186 -9.62 11.39 -4.56
C VAL A 186 -10.86 11.40 -3.67
N THR A 187 -11.41 10.21 -3.37
CA THR A 187 -12.66 9.99 -2.65
C THR A 187 -12.40 9.19 -1.37
N LEU A 188 -11.61 9.79 -0.45
CA LEU A 188 -11.18 9.10 0.79
C LEU A 188 -12.35 8.72 1.71
N ASP A 189 -13.46 9.46 1.64
CA ASP A 189 -14.71 9.20 2.37
C ASP A 189 -15.45 7.94 1.88
N LYS A 190 -15.22 7.54 0.63
CA LYS A 190 -15.83 6.36 0.00
C LYS A 190 -14.90 5.15 -0.03
N MET A 191 -13.62 5.34 0.25
CA MET A 191 -12.64 4.29 0.08
C MET A 191 -12.80 3.17 1.11
N THR A 192 -12.43 1.97 0.68
CA THR A 192 -12.15 0.84 1.56
C THR A 192 -10.64 0.61 1.56
N PRO A 193 -9.98 0.61 2.74
CA PRO A 193 -8.54 0.37 2.83
C PRO A 193 -8.15 -0.98 2.23
N GLY A 194 -6.99 -1.01 1.55
CA GLY A 194 -6.47 -2.20 0.89
C GLY A 194 -7.16 -2.53 -0.44
N VAL A 195 -6.56 -3.46 -1.17
CA VAL A 195 -7.07 -3.98 -2.43
C VAL A 195 -8.09 -5.06 -2.13
N GLN A 196 -9.38 -4.73 -2.22
CA GLN A 196 -10.49 -5.63 -1.96
C GLN A 196 -11.10 -6.16 -3.27
N CYS A 197 -12.06 -7.11 -3.17
CA CYS A 197 -12.68 -7.79 -4.31
C CYS A 197 -13.10 -6.83 -5.44
N GLU A 198 -13.76 -5.73 -5.10
CA GLU A 198 -14.28 -4.77 -6.07
C GLU A 198 -13.19 -3.96 -6.82
N ARG A 199 -11.94 -3.93 -6.30
CA ARG A 199 -10.83 -3.29 -7.03
C ARG A 199 -10.49 -4.02 -8.32
N CYS A 200 -10.66 -5.34 -8.31
CA CYS A 200 -10.40 -6.21 -9.46
C CYS A 200 -11.67 -6.56 -10.24
N HIS A 201 -12.74 -6.89 -9.53
CA HIS A 201 -13.98 -7.41 -10.14
C HIS A 201 -15.01 -6.32 -10.48
N GLY A 202 -14.76 -5.06 -10.10
CA GLY A 202 -15.69 -3.95 -10.27
C GLY A 202 -16.78 -3.89 -9.20
N PRO A 203 -17.70 -2.91 -9.29
CA PRO A 203 -18.75 -2.68 -8.29
C PRO A 203 -19.70 -3.88 -8.15
N ALA A 204 -19.96 -4.28 -6.90
CA ALA A 204 -20.77 -5.46 -6.61
C ALA A 204 -22.28 -5.17 -6.48
N ASP A 205 -22.72 -3.92 -6.42
CA ASP A 205 -24.08 -3.52 -6.07
C ASP A 205 -25.15 -4.21 -6.94
N LYS A 206 -24.97 -4.18 -8.26
CA LYS A 206 -25.90 -4.80 -9.22
C LYS A 206 -25.90 -6.33 -9.11
N HIS A 207 -24.72 -6.92 -8.90
CA HIS A 207 -24.58 -8.35 -8.69
C HIS A 207 -25.32 -8.78 -7.42
N LEU A 208 -25.01 -8.15 -6.28
CA LEU A 208 -25.65 -8.45 -5.01
C LEU A 208 -27.15 -8.25 -5.06
N ALA A 209 -27.64 -7.17 -5.65
CA ALA A 209 -29.07 -6.93 -5.80
C ALA A 209 -29.77 -8.02 -6.64
N SER A 210 -29.14 -8.48 -7.73
CA SER A 210 -29.72 -9.54 -8.55
C SER A 210 -29.75 -10.90 -7.84
N VAL A 211 -28.67 -11.25 -7.12
CA VAL A 211 -28.62 -12.47 -6.30
C VAL A 211 -29.66 -12.43 -5.18
N THR A 212 -29.77 -11.30 -4.47
CA THR A 212 -30.76 -11.15 -3.38
C THR A 212 -32.19 -11.27 -3.85
N ARG A 213 -32.51 -10.84 -5.09
CA ARG A 213 -33.84 -11.06 -5.70
C ARG A 213 -34.06 -12.47 -6.17
N GLY A 214 -33.05 -13.34 -6.15
CA GLY A 214 -33.15 -14.71 -6.65
C GLY A 214 -33.21 -14.78 -8.18
N ASP A 215 -32.59 -13.82 -8.88
CA ASP A 215 -32.57 -13.84 -10.36
C ASP A 215 -31.87 -15.11 -10.85
N PRO A 216 -32.46 -15.87 -11.78
CA PRO A 216 -31.90 -17.13 -12.27
C PRO A 216 -30.60 -16.90 -13.08
N ASN A 217 -30.40 -15.71 -13.59
CA ASN A 217 -29.18 -15.26 -14.28
C ASN A 217 -28.70 -13.95 -13.66
N PRO A 218 -28.03 -13.98 -12.51
CA PRO A 218 -27.61 -12.76 -11.83
C PRO A 218 -26.59 -11.99 -12.65
N VAL A 219 -26.54 -10.67 -12.46
CA VAL A 219 -25.55 -9.79 -13.09
C VAL A 219 -24.15 -10.29 -12.78
N LYS A 220 -23.36 -10.55 -13.80
CA LYS A 220 -21.97 -11.05 -13.64
C LYS A 220 -21.01 -9.90 -13.38
N MET A 221 -20.06 -10.13 -12.48
CA MET A 221 -18.91 -9.27 -12.27
C MET A 221 -17.81 -9.57 -13.30
N LYS A 222 -16.80 -8.70 -13.41
CA LYS A 222 -15.65 -8.86 -14.30
C LYS A 222 -14.90 -10.16 -13.98
N HIS A 223 -14.61 -10.96 -15.01
CA HIS A 223 -13.84 -12.19 -14.91
C HIS A 223 -12.46 -11.99 -15.55
N LEU A 224 -11.40 -12.19 -14.79
CA LEU A 224 -10.02 -11.92 -15.24
C LEU A 224 -9.38 -13.10 -15.98
N THR A 225 -9.89 -14.32 -15.81
CA THR A 225 -9.31 -15.55 -16.38
C THR A 225 -9.41 -15.65 -17.91
N ARG A 226 -10.08 -14.71 -18.57
CA ARG A 226 -10.20 -14.65 -20.04
C ARG A 226 -9.31 -13.62 -20.69
N MET A 227 -8.46 -12.97 -19.90
CA MET A 227 -7.54 -11.94 -20.39
C MET A 227 -6.32 -12.60 -21.05
N SER A 228 -5.81 -11.98 -22.12
CA SER A 228 -4.52 -12.33 -22.72
C SER A 228 -3.37 -12.04 -21.74
N ALA A 229 -2.14 -12.41 -22.11
CA ALA A 229 -0.96 -12.07 -21.32
C ALA A 229 -0.79 -10.54 -21.22
N GLU A 230 -0.99 -9.82 -22.33
CA GLU A 230 -0.91 -8.37 -22.39
C GLU A 230 -2.00 -7.71 -21.57
N GLU A 231 -3.28 -8.08 -21.78
CA GLU A 231 -4.39 -7.55 -20.98
C GLU A 231 -4.21 -7.77 -19.47
N THR A 232 -3.63 -8.92 -19.09
CA THR A 232 -3.31 -9.21 -17.70
C THR A 232 -2.18 -8.32 -17.18
N SER A 233 -1.14 -8.10 -17.99
CA SER A 233 -0.03 -7.20 -17.65
C SER A 233 -0.50 -5.77 -17.49
N GLU A 234 -1.34 -5.26 -18.41
CA GLU A 234 -1.95 -3.94 -18.33
C GLU A 234 -2.83 -3.80 -17.09
N PHE A 235 -3.65 -4.81 -16.81
CA PHE A 235 -4.53 -4.79 -15.65
C PHE A 235 -3.75 -4.75 -14.33
N CYS A 236 -2.77 -5.62 -14.15
CA CYS A 236 -1.91 -5.64 -12.96
C CYS A 236 -1.00 -4.41 -12.90
N GLY A 237 -0.57 -3.95 -14.06
CA GLY A 237 0.29 -2.79 -14.26
C GLY A 237 -0.30 -1.47 -13.76
N GLN A 238 -1.63 -1.34 -13.67
CA GLN A 238 -2.25 -0.16 -13.05
C GLN A 238 -1.69 0.18 -11.66
N CYS A 239 -1.20 -0.84 -10.94
CA CYS A 239 -0.55 -0.69 -9.63
C CYS A 239 0.92 -1.11 -9.67
N HIS A 240 1.27 -2.13 -10.46
CA HIS A 240 2.61 -2.73 -10.55
C HIS A 240 3.46 -2.15 -11.69
N ARG A 241 3.00 -1.10 -12.35
CA ARG A 241 3.63 -0.33 -13.43
C ARG A 241 3.83 -1.13 -14.71
N THR A 242 3.29 -0.59 -15.79
CA THR A 242 3.45 -1.11 -17.15
C THR A 242 4.75 -0.64 -17.78
N TRP A 243 5.00 -1.10 -18.99
CA TRP A 243 6.10 -0.63 -19.83
C TRP A 243 5.94 0.86 -20.17
N GLU A 244 4.72 1.30 -20.49
CA GLU A 244 4.39 2.69 -20.77
C GLU A 244 4.63 3.60 -19.59
N ASP A 245 4.29 3.16 -18.37
CA ASP A 245 4.54 3.92 -17.16
C ASP A 245 6.04 4.19 -16.94
N VAL A 246 6.88 3.19 -17.19
CA VAL A 246 8.35 3.31 -17.02
C VAL A 246 8.94 4.22 -18.09
N ILE A 247 8.52 4.08 -19.35
CA ILE A 247 8.91 4.97 -20.44
C ILE A 247 8.51 6.41 -20.15
N ALA A 248 7.28 6.64 -19.70
CA ALA A 248 6.80 7.97 -19.35
C ALA A 248 7.59 8.62 -18.21
N GLN A 249 8.13 7.83 -17.28
CA GLN A 249 9.00 8.32 -16.21
C GLN A 249 10.43 8.64 -16.70
N GLY A 250 10.86 8.05 -17.82
CA GLY A 250 12.17 8.29 -18.43
C GLY A 250 13.35 7.85 -17.56
N ARG A 251 13.14 6.98 -16.57
CA ARG A 251 14.19 6.43 -15.71
C ARG A 251 14.24 4.93 -15.91
N PHE A 252 15.44 4.42 -16.12
CA PHE A 252 15.73 3.01 -16.32
C PHE A 252 16.86 2.64 -15.36
N ASP A 253 16.51 2.29 -14.14
CA ASP A 253 17.49 1.99 -13.10
C ASP A 253 17.05 0.80 -12.22
N ILE A 254 17.85 0.48 -11.19
CA ILE A 254 17.58 -0.64 -10.31
C ILE A 254 16.23 -0.56 -9.58
N ASN A 255 15.62 0.62 -9.47
CA ASN A 255 14.30 0.78 -8.86
C ASN A 255 13.20 0.12 -9.68
N ASP A 256 13.42 -0.11 -10.98
CA ASP A 256 12.47 -0.75 -11.89
C ASP A 256 12.29 -2.25 -11.58
N ILE A 257 13.13 -2.84 -10.74
CA ILE A 257 12.96 -4.23 -10.26
C ILE A 257 11.60 -4.44 -9.57
N ARG A 258 11.01 -3.36 -9.03
CA ARG A 258 9.70 -3.38 -8.38
C ARG A 258 8.52 -3.37 -9.36
N PHE A 259 8.78 -3.24 -10.66
CA PHE A 259 7.77 -3.08 -11.70
C PHE A 259 7.63 -4.39 -12.48
N GLN A 260 6.90 -5.34 -11.89
CA GLN A 260 6.82 -6.71 -12.36
C GLN A 260 6.31 -6.84 -13.80
N PRO A 261 5.21 -6.19 -14.24
CA PRO A 261 4.77 -6.23 -15.64
C PRO A 261 5.85 -5.72 -16.60
N TYR A 262 6.44 -4.55 -16.32
CA TYR A 262 7.54 -4.01 -17.11
C TYR A 262 8.71 -5.00 -17.24
N ARG A 263 9.13 -5.58 -16.12
CA ARG A 263 10.26 -6.53 -16.10
C ARG A 263 9.93 -7.82 -16.86
N LEU A 264 8.69 -8.31 -16.75
CA LEU A 264 8.25 -9.56 -17.39
C LEU A 264 8.29 -9.46 -18.91
N THR A 265 7.90 -8.30 -19.49
CA THR A 265 7.94 -8.10 -20.95
C THR A 265 9.36 -8.20 -21.52
N GLY A 266 10.40 -7.94 -20.73
CA GLY A 266 11.80 -8.15 -21.10
C GLY A 266 12.27 -9.61 -21.03
N SER A 267 11.42 -10.56 -20.64
CA SER A 267 11.76 -11.98 -20.53
C SER A 267 11.78 -12.66 -21.91
N LYS A 268 12.75 -13.54 -22.14
CA LYS A 268 12.85 -14.27 -23.43
C LYS A 268 11.69 -15.23 -23.70
N CYS A 269 10.97 -15.64 -22.66
CA CYS A 269 9.80 -16.50 -22.77
C CYS A 269 8.48 -15.73 -22.82
N TYR A 270 8.51 -14.41 -22.71
CA TYR A 270 7.30 -13.60 -22.81
C TYR A 270 6.85 -13.50 -24.27
N ASP A 271 5.57 -13.77 -24.49
CA ASP A 271 4.89 -13.62 -25.76
C ASP A 271 3.49 -13.05 -25.46
N VAL A 272 3.14 -11.98 -26.13
CA VAL A 272 1.86 -11.26 -25.92
C VAL A 272 0.64 -12.15 -26.19
N ASP A 273 0.79 -13.10 -27.09
CA ASP A 273 -0.26 -14.03 -27.52
C ASP A 273 -0.30 -15.32 -26.71
N ASP A 274 0.72 -15.58 -25.87
CA ASP A 274 0.81 -16.79 -25.05
C ASP A 274 0.39 -16.55 -23.60
N PRO A 275 -0.85 -16.89 -23.18
CA PRO A 275 -1.34 -16.65 -21.83
C PRO A 275 -0.63 -17.48 -20.76
N ARG A 276 0.21 -18.47 -21.14
CA ARG A 276 0.96 -19.30 -20.19
C ARG A 276 2.07 -18.52 -19.49
N ILE A 277 2.47 -17.36 -20.02
CA ILE A 277 3.42 -16.44 -19.39
C ILE A 277 2.68 -15.14 -19.06
N SER A 278 1.85 -15.22 -18.05
CA SER A 278 1.11 -14.07 -17.51
C SER A 278 1.17 -14.07 -15.98
N CYS A 279 0.77 -12.96 -15.37
CA CYS A 279 0.71 -12.85 -13.90
C CYS A 279 -0.14 -13.96 -13.28
N LEU A 280 -1.30 -14.23 -13.86
CA LEU A 280 -2.26 -15.24 -13.35
C LEU A 280 -1.82 -16.68 -13.64
N ALA A 281 -0.90 -16.92 -14.55
CA ALA A 281 -0.35 -18.25 -14.79
C ALA A 281 0.55 -18.71 -13.63
N CYS A 282 1.18 -17.76 -12.94
CA CYS A 282 2.10 -18.02 -11.83
C CYS A 282 1.50 -17.69 -10.47
N HIS A 283 0.66 -16.65 -10.37
CA HIS A 283 0.10 -16.14 -9.12
C HIS A 283 -1.42 -16.27 -9.07
N ASP A 284 -1.95 -16.70 -7.93
CA ASP A 284 -3.35 -16.58 -7.60
C ASP A 284 -3.55 -15.34 -6.71
N PRO A 285 -4.20 -14.26 -7.20
CA PRO A 285 -4.38 -13.03 -6.44
C PRO A 285 -5.31 -13.17 -5.22
N HIS A 286 -5.96 -14.31 -5.05
CA HIS A 286 -6.80 -14.61 -3.90
C HIS A 286 -6.03 -15.27 -2.75
N HIS A 287 -4.75 -15.59 -2.94
CA HIS A 287 -3.88 -16.17 -1.93
C HIS A 287 -2.65 -15.30 -1.71
N GLU A 288 -2.07 -15.38 -0.51
CA GLU A 288 -0.78 -14.76 -0.23
C GLU A 288 0.30 -15.36 -1.15
N LEU A 289 1.32 -14.55 -1.46
CA LEU A 289 2.46 -15.01 -2.24
C LEU A 289 3.21 -16.09 -1.48
N ASP A 290 3.47 -17.20 -2.17
CA ASP A 290 4.36 -18.21 -1.64
C ASP A 290 5.81 -17.73 -1.73
N SER A 291 6.51 -17.75 -0.61
CA SER A 291 7.94 -17.43 -0.54
C SER A 291 8.84 -18.61 -0.93
N ASN A 292 8.28 -19.82 -1.00
CA ASN A 292 8.99 -21.03 -1.40
C ASN A 292 9.10 -21.10 -2.94
N THR A 293 10.30 -20.88 -3.46
CA THR A 293 10.54 -20.89 -4.92
C THR A 293 10.28 -22.24 -5.59
N LEU A 294 10.24 -23.35 -4.83
CA LEU A 294 9.92 -24.67 -5.35
C LEU A 294 8.49 -24.78 -5.89
N ASP A 295 7.56 -24.03 -5.29
CA ASP A 295 6.14 -24.09 -5.69
C ASP A 295 5.92 -23.48 -7.08
N TYR A 296 6.84 -22.61 -7.52
CA TYR A 296 6.84 -22.07 -8.88
C TYR A 296 7.54 -22.99 -9.91
N ASP A 297 8.30 -23.99 -9.48
CA ASP A 297 9.01 -24.88 -10.41
C ASP A 297 8.08 -25.63 -11.35
N THR A 298 6.88 -26.02 -10.87
CA THR A 298 5.86 -26.68 -11.69
C THR A 298 5.39 -25.80 -12.84
N LYS A 299 5.33 -24.49 -12.64
CA LYS A 299 4.96 -23.50 -13.67
C LYS A 299 6.04 -23.44 -14.75
N CYS A 300 7.30 -23.41 -14.36
CA CYS A 300 8.44 -23.43 -15.28
C CYS A 300 8.53 -24.77 -16.05
N GLN A 301 8.33 -25.88 -15.34
CA GLN A 301 8.41 -27.23 -15.89
C GLN A 301 7.29 -27.56 -16.88
N ALA A 302 6.20 -26.83 -16.90
CA ALA A 302 5.16 -26.98 -17.93
C ALA A 302 5.72 -26.78 -19.35
N CYS A 303 6.73 -25.90 -19.50
CA CYS A 303 7.43 -25.68 -20.77
C CYS A 303 8.87 -26.23 -20.77
N HIS A 304 9.53 -26.32 -19.61
CA HIS A 304 10.94 -26.71 -19.46
C HIS A 304 11.12 -28.11 -18.84
N GLY A 305 10.05 -28.89 -18.68
CA GLY A 305 10.04 -30.22 -18.06
C GLY A 305 10.35 -31.36 -19.02
N ARG A 306 10.22 -32.62 -18.52
CA ARG A 306 10.42 -33.84 -19.32
C ARG A 306 9.44 -33.88 -20.49
N GLY A 307 9.90 -34.36 -21.63
CA GLY A 307 9.12 -34.45 -22.87
C GLY A 307 9.23 -33.21 -23.76
N GLN A 308 9.87 -32.16 -23.30
CA GLN A 308 10.13 -30.94 -24.09
C GLN A 308 11.43 -31.10 -24.93
N PRO A 309 11.58 -30.30 -26.00
CA PRO A 309 12.82 -30.28 -26.78
C PRO A 309 14.05 -30.03 -25.89
N LYS A 310 15.17 -30.73 -26.18
CA LYS A 310 16.42 -30.62 -25.41
C LYS A 310 16.92 -29.19 -25.23
N ALA A 311 16.63 -28.29 -26.19
CA ALA A 311 17.01 -26.89 -26.14
C ALA A 311 16.29 -26.11 -24.98
N LEU A 312 15.14 -26.58 -24.54
CA LEU A 312 14.37 -26.00 -23.44
C LEU A 312 14.69 -26.60 -22.06
N LEU A 313 15.50 -27.68 -22.02
CA LEU A 313 15.84 -28.32 -20.75
C LEU A 313 17.02 -27.63 -20.09
N CYS A 314 16.84 -27.29 -18.81
CA CYS A 314 17.96 -26.80 -18.00
C CYS A 314 19.02 -27.91 -17.80
N LYS A 315 20.30 -27.56 -18.07
CA LYS A 315 21.43 -28.47 -17.93
C LYS A 315 22.00 -28.50 -16.52
N VAL A 316 21.64 -27.54 -15.67
CA VAL A 316 22.24 -27.34 -14.35
C VAL A 316 21.35 -27.93 -13.25
N SER A 317 20.06 -27.64 -13.23
CA SER A 317 19.14 -28.10 -12.22
C SER A 317 17.74 -28.34 -12.79
N LYS A 318 16.94 -29.12 -12.08
CA LYS A 318 15.52 -29.33 -12.36
C LYS A 318 14.59 -28.62 -11.38
N ASN A 319 15.15 -28.06 -10.31
CA ASN A 319 14.45 -27.42 -9.22
C ASN A 319 15.07 -26.06 -8.91
N HIS A 320 14.36 -25.23 -8.16
CA HIS A 320 14.76 -23.87 -7.79
C HIS A 320 14.99 -22.95 -9.01
N CYS A 321 14.14 -23.08 -10.03
CA CYS A 321 14.27 -22.35 -11.29
C CYS A 321 14.34 -20.83 -11.05
N ALA A 322 13.42 -20.30 -10.25
CA ALA A 322 13.34 -18.88 -9.97
C ALA A 322 14.62 -18.35 -9.26
N SER A 323 15.27 -19.13 -8.41
CA SER A 323 16.46 -18.68 -7.68
C SER A 323 17.65 -18.35 -8.61
N CYS A 324 17.70 -18.96 -9.79
CA CYS A 324 18.75 -18.74 -10.79
C CYS A 324 18.29 -17.81 -11.93
N HIS A 325 17.02 -17.90 -12.34
CA HIS A 325 16.50 -17.19 -13.52
C HIS A 325 15.79 -15.88 -13.18
N MET A 326 15.43 -15.67 -11.91
CA MET A 326 14.78 -14.49 -11.36
C MET A 326 15.54 -14.00 -10.11
N PRO A 327 16.72 -13.38 -10.28
CA PRO A 327 17.59 -13.04 -9.16
C PRO A 327 16.91 -12.06 -8.22
N ARG A 328 17.22 -12.18 -6.93
CA ARG A 328 16.75 -11.24 -5.90
C ARG A 328 17.82 -10.19 -5.64
N LEU A 329 17.47 -8.93 -5.82
CA LEU A 329 18.37 -7.80 -5.68
C LEU A 329 17.84 -6.86 -4.59
N GLU A 330 18.76 -6.33 -3.80
CA GLU A 330 18.46 -5.32 -2.78
C GLU A 330 18.49 -3.93 -3.37
N LEU A 331 17.50 -3.11 -3.05
CA LEU A 331 17.53 -1.69 -3.37
C LEU A 331 18.27 -0.94 -2.25
N PRO A 332 19.14 0.02 -2.60
CA PRO A 332 19.81 0.84 -1.60
C PRO A 332 18.81 1.51 -0.64
N GLY A 333 18.94 1.22 0.65
CA GLY A 333 18.02 1.71 1.69
C GLY A 333 16.63 1.07 1.70
N GLY A 334 16.42 0.02 0.89
CA GLY A 334 15.12 -0.68 0.82
C GLY A 334 14.93 -1.77 1.86
N HIS A 335 16.01 -2.20 2.52
CA HIS A 335 16.02 -3.29 3.53
C HIS A 335 15.21 -4.52 3.10
N HIS A 336 15.22 -4.83 1.80
CA HIS A 336 14.50 -5.96 1.22
C HIS A 336 15.08 -6.33 -0.14
N LYS A 337 15.02 -7.62 -0.45
CA LYS A 337 15.45 -8.15 -1.76
C LYS A 337 14.24 -8.39 -2.66
N PHE A 338 14.17 -7.62 -3.73
CA PHE A 338 13.12 -7.74 -4.74
C PHE A 338 13.49 -8.78 -5.80
N THR A 339 12.53 -9.60 -6.20
CA THR A 339 12.69 -10.56 -7.29
C THR A 339 12.63 -9.85 -8.63
N ASP A 340 13.63 -10.07 -9.49
CA ASP A 340 13.61 -9.58 -10.87
C ASP A 340 12.74 -10.45 -11.75
N TYR A 341 11.67 -9.89 -12.30
CA TYR A 341 10.72 -10.58 -13.17
C TYR A 341 11.20 -10.69 -14.62
N ARG A 342 12.36 -10.14 -14.97
CA ARG A 342 12.99 -10.39 -16.27
C ARG A 342 13.66 -11.76 -16.24
N ILE A 343 12.90 -12.79 -16.64
CA ILE A 343 13.32 -14.18 -16.62
C ILE A 343 14.41 -14.41 -17.68
N ARG A 344 15.62 -14.78 -17.25
CA ARG A 344 16.78 -14.94 -18.13
C ARG A 344 17.83 -15.90 -17.56
N ILE A 345 18.83 -16.23 -18.34
CA ILE A 345 20.05 -16.86 -17.82
C ILE A 345 20.93 -15.75 -17.23
N VAL A 346 21.00 -15.71 -15.90
CA VAL A 346 21.81 -14.72 -15.16
C VAL A 346 23.26 -15.17 -15.15
N ARG A 347 24.19 -14.25 -15.43
CA ARG A 347 25.62 -14.48 -15.38
C ARG A 347 26.23 -13.79 -14.16
N ALA A 348 27.32 -14.39 -13.63
CA ALA A 348 28.06 -13.75 -12.54
C ALA A 348 28.55 -12.35 -12.97
N ASN A 349 28.37 -11.37 -12.10
CA ASN A 349 28.73 -9.97 -12.33
C ASN A 349 28.01 -9.30 -13.51
N GLU A 350 26.87 -9.85 -13.95
CA GLU A 350 26.02 -9.20 -14.95
C GLU A 350 25.44 -7.90 -14.34
N PRO A 351 25.61 -6.74 -15.02
CA PRO A 351 24.98 -5.50 -14.56
C PRO A 351 23.46 -5.65 -14.60
N PHE A 352 22.77 -4.88 -13.76
CA PHE A 352 21.30 -4.86 -13.79
C PHE A 352 20.83 -4.43 -15.19
N PRO A 353 20.09 -5.27 -15.91
CA PRO A 353 19.61 -4.92 -17.23
C PRO A 353 18.47 -3.93 -17.12
N GLY A 354 18.67 -2.73 -17.66
CA GLY A 354 17.64 -1.70 -17.80
C GLY A 354 16.55 -2.09 -18.78
#